data_345d8d2e5068db04c06339820f43e21c
#
_entry.id   345d8d2e5068db04c06339820f43e21c
#
_cell.length_a   1.000
_cell.length_b   1.000
_cell.length_c   1.000
_cell.angle_alpha   90.00
_cell.angle_beta   90.00
_cell.angle_gamma   90.00
#
_symmetry.space_group_name_H-M   'P 1'
#
loop_
_entity.id
_entity.type
_entity.pdbx_description
1 polymer ?
#
loop_
_entity_poly.entity_id
_entity_poly.type
_entity_poly.pdbx_seq_one_letter_code
_entity_poly.pdbx_strand_id
1 'polypeptide(L)'
;MKPAAKGGFLLVILMLLAAMAGCTPAAMPPTPQAPTAAPQTPPEQPTAAPTAAPTAAAKQPVTLRYANWNLGTEEENNIQRRLVKAYTEMNPHVTIEFVDMAGGNWDDMLNTYAARGALPDVFMANNMPLYVKNGWLADLTELVANDPDWALIPQVLRSGVTYNGKVMGLPAAQFIMGYFVNRDLYEAANLDAPEYDFTLDEFNAAVTGLHNPSRGVLGLDEVEFVMGWYPHVLDNKLQWFSFDGVHMNYNSAAFKDTVARVAELKPYTWQGLTDEQKVNFKSAGPWELFLNQEVGMRWEGGWAIPQIAQNATFDWDFVGIPGGNQAIVMDIIVVSKTASNLEETYQFARWMTFARTAYAKEVELAREMGSVPSKMPVAIDTESLALYRQFFDKPGLNAALANLDNSLVESLAKLVPGYIQARWEGKPGIDIGEDKDVNMWFMFFRAGDGIYKYEDYAPKLETFANNILDTARAEVDAALR
;
A
#
# COMPACT_ATOMS: atom_id res chain seq x y z
N MET A 1 -20.72 -36.63 -5.63
CA MET A 1 -20.03 -37.47 -6.61
C MET A 1 -19.07 -36.60 -7.38
N LYS A 2 -17.76 -36.86 -7.25
CA LYS A 2 -16.69 -36.25 -8.05
C LYS A 2 -16.73 -36.81 -9.47
N PRO A 3 -16.11 -36.20 -10.51
CA PRO A 3 -14.66 -36.12 -10.51
C PRO A 3 -14.01 -34.78 -10.96
N ALA A 4 -12.72 -34.68 -10.62
CA ALA A 4 -11.78 -33.66 -10.98
C ALA A 4 -11.27 -33.79 -12.42
N ALA A 5 -10.90 -32.68 -13.03
CA ALA A 5 -10.02 -32.67 -14.22
C ALA A 5 -8.85 -31.70 -13.97
N LYS A 6 -7.65 -32.27 -13.97
CA LYS A 6 -6.35 -31.57 -14.00
C LYS A 6 -6.04 -31.21 -15.46
N GLY A 7 -5.65 -29.99 -15.74
CA GLY A 7 -5.06 -29.57 -17.01
C GLY A 7 -3.77 -28.82 -16.73
N GLY A 8 -2.63 -29.50 -16.93
CA GLY A 8 -1.31 -28.92 -16.85
C GLY A 8 -1.00 -28.12 -18.11
N PHE A 9 -0.28 -27.01 -17.96
CA PHE A 9 0.27 -26.21 -19.05
C PHE A 9 1.75 -26.52 -19.20
N LEU A 10 2.11 -26.98 -20.39
CA LEU A 10 3.46 -27.40 -20.81
C LEU A 10 4.21 -26.17 -21.33
N LEU A 11 5.38 -25.91 -20.76
CA LEU A 11 6.32 -24.87 -21.18
C LEU A 11 7.18 -25.42 -22.32
N VAL A 12 7.19 -24.76 -23.47
CA VAL A 12 8.12 -25.06 -24.59
C VAL A 12 9.22 -24.02 -24.58
N ILE A 13 10.45 -24.48 -24.26
CA ILE A 13 11.69 -23.72 -24.41
C ILE A 13 12.26 -24.00 -25.79
N LEU A 14 12.57 -23.01 -26.57
CA LEU A 14 13.34 -23.11 -27.80
C LEU A 14 14.68 -22.36 -27.63
N MET A 15 15.76 -23.12 -27.56
CA MET A 15 17.15 -22.62 -27.65
C MET A 15 17.48 -22.30 -29.10
N LEU A 16 18.20 -21.22 -29.34
CA LEU A 16 19.04 -21.04 -30.52
C LEU A 16 20.39 -20.48 -30.13
N LEU A 17 21.41 -21.34 -30.26
CA LEU A 17 22.85 -20.98 -30.25
C LEU A 17 23.24 -20.40 -31.61
N ALA A 18 24.04 -19.34 -31.60
CA ALA A 18 24.99 -19.08 -32.69
C ALA A 18 26.22 -18.40 -32.11
N ALA A 19 27.33 -19.14 -32.19
CA ALA A 19 28.69 -18.69 -31.93
C ALA A 19 29.29 -18.05 -33.18
N MET A 20 30.07 -16.99 -33.05
CA MET A 20 31.16 -16.67 -33.97
C MET A 20 32.28 -15.95 -33.21
N ALA A 21 33.46 -16.52 -33.38
CA ALA A 21 34.74 -16.08 -32.88
C ALA A 21 35.36 -14.98 -33.79
N GLY A 22 36.14 -14.10 -33.19
CA GLY A 22 36.98 -13.14 -33.93
C GLY A 22 38.20 -12.77 -33.09
N CYS A 23 39.40 -13.13 -33.60
CA CYS A 23 40.69 -13.05 -32.96
C CYS A 23 41.29 -11.65 -32.87
N THR A 24 42.07 -11.44 -31.82
CA THR A 24 43.05 -10.39 -31.51
C THR A 24 44.14 -10.16 -32.61
N PRO A 25 44.90 -9.02 -32.51
CA PRO A 25 46.26 -9.23 -32.02
C PRO A 25 46.78 -8.21 -31.00
N ALA A 26 47.70 -8.69 -30.18
CA ALA A 26 48.44 -8.00 -29.13
C ALA A 26 49.54 -7.07 -29.64
N ALA A 27 49.73 -5.94 -28.93
CA ALA A 27 50.91 -5.10 -29.10
C ALA A 27 51.90 -5.29 -27.93
N MET A 28 53.19 -5.36 -28.27
CA MET A 28 54.31 -5.59 -27.37
C MET A 28 54.72 -4.33 -26.59
N PRO A 29 55.35 -4.48 -25.42
CA PRO A 29 55.81 -3.39 -24.56
C PRO A 29 57.20 -2.86 -24.95
N PRO A 30 57.54 -1.60 -24.65
CA PRO A 30 58.87 -1.06 -24.87
C PRO A 30 59.89 -1.40 -23.76
N THR A 31 61.14 -1.51 -24.17
CA THR A 31 62.33 -1.87 -23.41
C THR A 31 62.76 -0.79 -22.41
N PRO A 32 63.36 -1.13 -21.25
CA PRO A 32 63.75 -0.17 -20.22
C PRO A 32 65.11 0.52 -20.48
N GLN A 33 65.19 1.80 -20.22
CA GLN A 33 66.43 2.61 -20.16
C GLN A 33 67.08 2.55 -18.79
N ALA A 34 68.39 2.52 -18.73
CA ALA A 34 69.25 2.43 -17.56
C ALA A 34 69.30 3.76 -16.75
N PRO A 35 69.61 3.71 -15.47
CA PRO A 35 69.44 4.84 -14.56
C PRO A 35 70.65 5.78 -14.52
N THR A 36 70.33 7.10 -14.45
CA THR A 36 71.29 8.18 -14.14
C THR A 36 71.32 8.40 -12.63
N ALA A 37 72.53 8.49 -12.04
CA ALA A 37 72.75 8.67 -10.62
C ALA A 37 72.17 10.00 -10.08
N ALA A 38 71.50 9.94 -8.93
CA ALA A 38 71.02 11.08 -8.16
C ALA A 38 71.94 11.48 -7.02
N PRO A 39 71.93 12.74 -6.57
CA PRO A 39 72.77 13.23 -5.48
C PRO A 39 72.27 12.75 -4.11
N GLN A 40 73.17 12.50 -3.18
CA GLN A 40 72.87 12.09 -1.80
C GLN A 40 72.31 13.22 -0.95
N THR A 41 71.18 12.94 -0.29
CA THR A 41 70.53 13.80 0.73
C THR A 41 70.95 13.34 2.13
N PRO A 42 71.01 14.27 3.14
CA PRO A 42 71.40 13.96 4.51
C PRO A 42 70.40 13.04 5.25
N PRO A 43 70.81 12.39 6.35
CA PRO A 43 69.99 11.40 7.05
C PRO A 43 68.76 12.05 7.72
N GLU A 44 67.61 11.56 7.37
CA GLU A 44 66.29 11.93 7.93
C GLU A 44 66.10 11.27 9.31
N GLN A 45 65.67 12.10 10.26
CA GLN A 45 65.32 11.73 11.62
C GLN A 45 64.11 10.76 11.61
N PRO A 46 64.00 9.73 12.46
CA PRO A 46 62.92 8.78 12.43
C PRO A 46 61.57 9.45 12.68
N THR A 47 60.76 9.56 11.69
CA THR A 47 59.34 9.96 11.80
C THR A 47 58.58 8.86 12.54
N ALA A 48 57.92 9.21 13.66
CA ALA A 48 57.07 8.29 14.38
C ALA A 48 56.01 7.69 13.44
N ALA A 49 55.83 6.36 13.49
CA ALA A 49 54.82 5.64 12.74
C ALA A 49 53.40 6.23 12.99
N PRO A 50 52.55 6.39 12.00
CA PRO A 50 51.19 6.85 12.23
C PRO A 50 50.51 5.86 13.17
N THR A 51 50.02 6.40 14.29
CA THR A 51 49.11 5.66 15.20
C THR A 51 47.93 5.17 14.38
N ALA A 52 47.77 3.84 14.26
CA ALA A 52 46.64 3.25 13.61
C ALA A 52 45.34 3.83 14.19
N ALA A 53 44.46 4.34 13.33
CA ALA A 53 43.13 4.78 13.76
C ALA A 53 42.44 3.64 14.52
N PRO A 54 41.67 3.92 15.58
CA PRO A 54 41.00 2.87 16.35
C PRO A 54 40.14 2.08 15.40
N THR A 55 40.42 0.79 15.27
CA THR A 55 39.55 -0.14 14.56
C THR A 55 38.23 -0.13 15.27
N ALA A 56 37.15 0.27 14.59
CA ALA A 56 35.80 0.22 15.15
C ALA A 56 35.57 -1.20 15.72
N ALA A 57 35.15 -1.29 16.97
CA ALA A 57 34.85 -2.56 17.61
C ALA A 57 33.85 -3.34 16.73
N ALA A 58 34.17 -4.61 16.46
CA ALA A 58 33.26 -5.46 15.68
C ALA A 58 31.90 -5.52 16.35
N LYS A 59 30.82 -5.23 15.60
CA LYS A 59 29.46 -5.31 16.11
C LYS A 59 29.16 -6.75 16.56
N GLN A 60 28.43 -6.91 17.66
CA GLN A 60 28.02 -8.22 18.15
C GLN A 60 27.00 -8.86 17.18
N PRO A 61 27.08 -10.18 16.98
CA PRO A 61 26.08 -10.89 16.16
C PRO A 61 24.67 -10.71 16.74
N VAL A 62 23.71 -10.44 15.88
CA VAL A 62 22.29 -10.25 16.22
C VAL A 62 21.45 -11.12 15.29
N THR A 63 20.51 -11.87 15.85
CA THR A 63 19.47 -12.59 15.10
C THR A 63 18.13 -11.88 15.30
N LEU A 64 17.48 -11.50 14.21
CA LEU A 64 16.16 -10.85 14.21
C LEU A 64 15.13 -11.78 13.57
N ARG A 65 13.99 -11.92 14.21
CA ARG A 65 12.84 -12.68 13.72
C ARG A 65 11.89 -11.75 12.97
N TYR A 66 11.62 -12.06 11.72
CA TYR A 66 10.84 -11.21 10.81
C TYR A 66 9.62 -11.92 10.24
N ALA A 67 8.44 -11.28 10.33
CA ALA A 67 7.18 -11.73 9.72
C ALA A 67 6.63 -10.66 8.77
N ASN A 68 6.40 -11.05 7.51
CA ASN A 68 5.84 -10.17 6.48
C ASN A 68 5.02 -11.00 5.49
N TRP A 69 3.79 -10.58 5.20
CA TRP A 69 2.91 -11.31 4.27
C TRP A 69 3.32 -11.21 2.80
N ASN A 70 4.24 -10.29 2.45
CA ASN A 70 4.75 -10.11 1.10
C ASN A 70 6.03 -10.93 0.80
N LEU A 71 6.49 -11.79 1.72
CA LEU A 71 7.72 -12.57 1.52
C LEU A 71 7.59 -13.66 0.46
N GLY A 72 6.38 -14.14 0.18
CA GLY A 72 6.19 -15.28 -0.71
C GLY A 72 6.97 -16.52 -0.27
N THR A 73 7.18 -17.47 -1.18
CA THR A 73 7.98 -18.67 -0.93
C THR A 73 9.48 -18.41 -1.14
N GLU A 74 10.32 -19.34 -0.67
CA GLU A 74 11.78 -19.27 -0.89
C GLU A 74 12.12 -19.43 -2.37
N GLU A 75 11.38 -20.28 -3.08
CA GLU A 75 11.58 -20.53 -4.51
C GLU A 75 11.25 -19.32 -5.38
N GLU A 76 10.24 -18.55 -5.00
CA GLU A 76 9.89 -17.31 -5.68
C GLU A 76 11.01 -16.27 -5.60
N ASN A 77 11.75 -16.26 -4.49
CA ASN A 77 12.87 -15.35 -4.22
C ASN A 77 12.55 -13.91 -4.68
N ASN A 78 11.38 -13.44 -4.28
CA ASN A 78 10.81 -12.18 -4.74
C ASN A 78 11.62 -10.97 -4.24
N ILE A 79 11.19 -9.78 -4.64
CA ILE A 79 11.91 -8.53 -4.35
C ILE A 79 12.09 -8.28 -2.85
N GLN A 80 11.11 -8.68 -2.01
CA GLN A 80 11.17 -8.51 -0.55
C GLN A 80 12.29 -9.40 0.06
N ARG A 81 12.39 -10.65 -0.35
CA ARG A 81 13.47 -11.56 0.08
C ARG A 81 14.85 -11.06 -0.37
N ARG A 82 14.94 -10.53 -1.59
CA ARG A 82 16.19 -9.96 -2.11
C ARG A 82 16.60 -8.69 -1.36
N LEU A 83 15.67 -7.85 -0.92
CA LEU A 83 15.93 -6.71 -0.06
C LEU A 83 16.48 -7.13 1.31
N VAL A 84 15.90 -8.18 1.92
CA VAL A 84 16.44 -8.77 3.16
C VAL A 84 17.86 -9.27 2.95
N LYS A 85 18.12 -9.98 1.85
CA LYS A 85 19.46 -10.46 1.51
C LYS A 85 20.45 -9.31 1.34
N ALA A 86 20.07 -8.26 0.61
CA ALA A 86 20.91 -7.07 0.43
C ALA A 86 21.25 -6.40 1.77
N TYR A 87 20.29 -6.35 2.72
CA TYR A 87 20.55 -5.84 4.06
C TYR A 87 21.58 -6.67 4.82
N THR A 88 21.44 -7.99 4.82
CA THR A 88 22.38 -8.90 5.54
C THR A 88 23.76 -8.91 4.93
N GLU A 89 23.89 -8.75 3.62
CA GLU A 89 25.18 -8.59 2.93
C GLU A 89 25.91 -7.31 3.37
N MET A 90 25.20 -6.21 3.56
CA MET A 90 25.76 -4.96 4.10
C MET A 90 26.00 -5.01 5.61
N ASN A 91 25.27 -5.85 6.34
CA ASN A 91 25.31 -5.98 7.79
C ASN A 91 25.59 -7.43 8.20
N PRO A 92 26.81 -7.98 7.98
CA PRO A 92 27.11 -9.41 8.16
C PRO A 92 27.02 -9.91 9.60
N HIS A 93 26.87 -9.00 10.58
CA HIS A 93 26.60 -9.32 11.98
C HIS A 93 25.11 -9.56 12.25
N VAL A 94 24.21 -9.27 11.28
CA VAL A 94 22.76 -9.47 11.42
C VAL A 94 22.31 -10.69 10.65
N THR A 95 21.60 -11.59 11.31
CA THR A 95 20.90 -12.74 10.72
C THR A 95 19.41 -12.51 10.79
N ILE A 96 18.68 -12.76 9.71
CA ILE A 96 17.22 -12.64 9.67
C ILE A 96 16.60 -14.04 9.59
N GLU A 97 15.76 -14.36 10.59
CA GLU A 97 14.95 -15.57 10.62
C GLU A 97 13.51 -15.23 10.23
N PHE A 98 13.01 -15.83 9.16
CA PHE A 98 11.62 -15.64 8.75
C PHE A 98 10.68 -16.45 9.67
N VAL A 99 9.65 -15.79 10.16
CA VAL A 99 8.60 -16.42 10.98
C VAL A 99 7.46 -16.82 10.05
N ASP A 100 7.13 -18.10 10.05
CA ASP A 100 5.99 -18.62 9.29
C ASP A 100 4.67 -18.19 9.94
N MET A 101 3.88 -17.44 9.16
CA MET A 101 2.54 -16.97 9.55
C MET A 101 1.45 -17.66 8.71
N ALA A 102 1.79 -18.72 7.97
CA ALA A 102 0.82 -19.45 7.16
C ALA A 102 -0.17 -20.26 8.04
N GLY A 103 -1.38 -20.39 7.55
CA GLY A 103 -2.40 -21.30 8.11
C GLY A 103 -3.40 -20.69 9.09
N GLY A 104 -3.40 -19.35 9.27
CA GLY A 104 -4.37 -18.69 10.15
C GLY A 104 -4.61 -17.21 9.79
N ASN A 105 -5.53 -16.58 10.51
CA ASN A 105 -5.66 -15.14 10.50
C ASN A 105 -4.40 -14.52 11.11
N TRP A 106 -3.91 -13.42 10.52
CA TRP A 106 -2.67 -12.76 10.91
C TRP A 106 -2.65 -12.35 12.38
N ASP A 107 -3.71 -11.69 12.84
CA ASP A 107 -3.82 -11.21 14.22
C ASP A 107 -3.94 -12.38 15.23
N ASP A 108 -4.62 -13.47 14.86
CA ASP A 108 -4.73 -14.67 15.70
C ASP A 108 -3.37 -15.37 15.87
N MET A 109 -2.58 -15.42 14.80
CA MET A 109 -1.22 -15.94 14.86
C MET A 109 -0.34 -15.06 15.75
N LEU A 110 -0.39 -13.74 15.63
CA LEU A 110 0.34 -12.81 16.51
C LEU A 110 -0.10 -12.96 17.97
N ASN A 111 -1.40 -13.09 18.26
CA ASN A 111 -1.91 -13.37 19.59
C ASN A 111 -1.30 -14.68 20.16
N THR A 112 -1.19 -15.69 19.33
CA THR A 112 -0.58 -16.98 19.70
C THR A 112 0.90 -16.83 20.04
N TYR A 113 1.66 -16.10 19.23
CA TYR A 113 3.07 -15.82 19.50
C TYR A 113 3.25 -14.95 20.75
N ALA A 114 2.42 -13.92 20.93
CA ALA A 114 2.45 -13.05 22.11
C ALA A 114 2.22 -13.83 23.39
N ALA A 115 1.21 -14.73 23.43
CA ALA A 115 0.90 -15.57 24.58
C ALA A 115 2.07 -16.49 25.00
N ARG A 116 2.98 -16.81 24.07
CA ARG A 116 4.20 -17.62 24.32
C ARG A 116 5.43 -16.76 24.59
N GLY A 117 5.32 -15.44 24.62
CA GLY A 117 6.46 -14.52 24.71
C GLY A 117 7.41 -14.61 23.51
N ALA A 118 6.89 -14.94 22.32
CA ALA A 118 7.67 -15.25 21.12
C ALA A 118 7.20 -14.43 19.90
N LEU A 119 6.75 -13.19 20.12
CA LEU A 119 6.48 -12.26 19.00
C LEU A 119 7.71 -12.16 18.08
N PRO A 120 7.53 -12.00 16.76
CA PRO A 120 8.62 -11.59 15.89
C PRO A 120 9.19 -10.24 16.35
N ASP A 121 10.48 -10.00 16.13
CA ASP A 121 11.12 -8.71 16.45
C ASP A 121 10.61 -7.60 15.53
N VAL A 122 10.37 -7.94 14.26
CA VAL A 122 9.83 -7.05 13.22
C VAL A 122 8.68 -7.75 12.51
N PHE A 123 7.53 -7.10 12.38
CA PHE A 123 6.38 -7.70 11.70
C PHE A 123 5.43 -6.69 11.08
N MET A 124 4.68 -7.12 10.08
CA MET A 124 3.62 -6.33 9.46
C MET A 124 2.44 -6.16 10.41
N ALA A 125 1.85 -4.96 10.42
CA ALA A 125 0.74 -4.62 11.30
C ALA A 125 -0.57 -4.44 10.53
N ASN A 126 -1.58 -5.21 10.91
CA ASN A 126 -2.94 -5.12 10.37
C ASN A 126 -3.93 -4.44 11.34
N ASN A 127 -3.59 -4.35 12.63
CA ASN A 127 -4.43 -3.75 13.66
C ASN A 127 -3.57 -3.04 14.71
N MET A 128 -3.10 -1.84 14.39
CA MET A 128 -2.26 -1.03 15.29
C MET A 128 -2.89 -0.82 16.68
N PRO A 129 -4.20 -0.45 16.79
CA PRO A 129 -4.82 -0.25 18.10
C PRO A 129 -4.76 -1.47 19.01
N LEU A 130 -4.98 -2.67 18.45
CA LEU A 130 -4.87 -3.93 19.20
C LEU A 130 -3.45 -4.13 19.75
N TYR A 131 -2.44 -3.90 18.93
CA TYR A 131 -1.05 -4.14 19.31
C TYR A 131 -0.56 -3.11 20.32
N VAL A 132 -0.96 -1.84 20.16
CA VAL A 132 -0.68 -0.77 21.14
C VAL A 132 -1.35 -1.10 22.48
N LYS A 133 -2.65 -1.44 22.47
CA LYS A 133 -3.42 -1.81 23.67
C LYS A 133 -2.77 -2.98 24.43
N ASN A 134 -2.26 -3.95 23.71
CA ASN A 134 -1.61 -5.14 24.32
C ASN A 134 -0.16 -4.88 24.76
N GLY A 135 0.40 -3.69 24.51
CA GLY A 135 1.77 -3.34 24.87
C GLY A 135 2.84 -4.14 24.13
N TRP A 136 2.56 -4.56 22.90
CA TRP A 136 3.48 -5.36 22.08
C TRP A 136 4.57 -4.55 21.40
N LEU A 137 4.35 -3.25 21.20
CA LEU A 137 5.15 -2.41 20.33
C LEU A 137 6.19 -1.60 21.09
N ALA A 138 7.36 -1.43 20.48
CA ALA A 138 8.37 -0.50 20.94
C ALA A 138 7.98 0.94 20.58
N ASP A 139 8.31 1.88 21.46
CA ASP A 139 8.26 3.31 21.17
C ASP A 139 9.49 3.70 20.34
N LEU A 140 9.27 4.14 19.11
CA LEU A 140 10.31 4.49 18.14
C LEU A 140 10.56 6.01 18.05
N THR A 141 9.91 6.81 18.90
CA THR A 141 9.88 8.27 18.79
C THR A 141 11.27 8.90 18.73
N GLU A 142 12.19 8.48 19.63
CA GLU A 142 13.55 9.03 19.64
C GLU A 142 14.40 8.57 18.46
N LEU A 143 14.15 7.35 17.96
CA LEU A 143 14.88 6.80 16.82
C LEU A 143 14.51 7.53 15.53
N VAL A 144 13.22 7.73 15.29
CA VAL A 144 12.75 8.43 14.08
C VAL A 144 13.04 9.93 14.12
N ALA A 145 13.10 10.55 15.31
CA ALA A 145 13.41 11.97 15.43
C ALA A 145 14.81 12.35 14.90
N ASN A 146 15.74 11.40 14.93
CA ASN A 146 17.10 11.56 14.42
C ASN A 146 17.29 11.01 12.99
N ASP A 147 16.24 10.50 12.34
CA ASP A 147 16.31 9.92 11.01
C ASP A 147 15.96 10.96 9.93
N PRO A 148 16.90 11.30 9.02
CA PRO A 148 16.65 12.31 8.00
C PRO A 148 15.57 11.90 6.99
N ASP A 149 15.36 10.59 6.76
CA ASP A 149 14.35 10.10 5.82
C ASP A 149 12.94 10.14 6.41
N TRP A 150 12.81 10.15 7.75
CA TRP A 150 11.51 10.25 8.43
C TRP A 150 10.76 11.53 8.09
N ALA A 151 11.45 12.66 8.01
CA ALA A 151 10.86 13.95 7.70
C ALA A 151 10.30 14.01 6.26
N LEU A 152 10.77 13.14 5.37
CA LEU A 152 10.34 13.05 3.97
C LEU A 152 9.09 12.18 3.77
N ILE A 153 8.63 11.50 4.83
CA ILE A 153 7.38 10.73 4.77
C ILE A 153 6.20 11.72 4.82
N PRO A 154 5.17 11.59 3.98
CA PRO A 154 3.97 12.41 4.04
C PRO A 154 3.38 12.47 5.45
N GLN A 155 2.95 13.67 5.88
CA GLN A 155 2.43 13.88 7.24
C GLN A 155 1.26 12.96 7.57
N VAL A 156 0.39 12.71 6.60
CA VAL A 156 -0.77 11.83 6.73
C VAL A 156 -0.36 10.41 7.15
N LEU A 157 0.74 9.88 6.63
CA LEU A 157 1.26 8.54 6.99
C LEU A 157 1.91 8.53 8.38
N ARG A 158 2.73 9.55 8.70
CA ARG A 158 3.38 9.68 10.02
C ARG A 158 2.34 9.78 11.14
N SER A 159 1.28 10.56 10.91
CA SER A 159 0.19 10.70 11.87
C SER A 159 -0.55 9.38 12.12
N GLY A 160 -0.73 8.54 11.10
CA GLY A 160 -1.42 7.24 11.22
C GLY A 160 -0.72 6.24 12.14
N VAL A 161 0.59 6.32 12.30
CA VAL A 161 1.38 5.44 13.18
C VAL A 161 1.74 6.06 14.52
N THR A 162 1.20 7.27 14.82
CA THR A 162 1.48 8.02 16.05
C THR A 162 0.30 7.96 17.00
N TYR A 163 0.50 7.42 18.18
CA TYR A 163 -0.50 7.27 19.24
C TYR A 163 -0.06 8.03 20.48
N ASN A 164 -0.86 8.99 20.93
CA ASN A 164 -0.57 9.83 22.09
C ASN A 164 0.86 10.43 22.06
N GLY A 165 1.28 10.92 20.88
CA GLY A 165 2.60 11.50 20.65
C GLY A 165 3.76 10.50 20.51
N LYS A 166 3.51 9.20 20.65
CA LYS A 166 4.50 8.14 20.48
C LYS A 166 4.40 7.49 19.09
N VAL A 167 5.52 7.34 18.41
CA VAL A 167 5.60 6.63 17.14
C VAL A 167 5.68 5.12 17.40
N MET A 168 4.61 4.40 17.08
CA MET A 168 4.44 2.98 17.40
C MET A 168 4.63 2.05 16.19
N GLY A 169 4.92 2.61 15.01
CA GLY A 169 5.12 1.85 13.79
C GLY A 169 5.79 2.69 12.69
N LEU A 170 6.16 2.05 11.61
CA LEU A 170 6.82 2.66 10.45
C LEU A 170 5.97 2.40 9.20
N PRO A 171 5.61 3.44 8.43
CA PRO A 171 4.98 3.25 7.12
C PRO A 171 5.88 2.43 6.20
N ALA A 172 5.41 1.26 5.75
CA ALA A 172 6.19 0.29 4.99
C ALA A 172 5.90 0.35 3.49
N ALA A 173 4.67 0.66 3.13
CA ALA A 173 4.23 0.94 1.79
C ALA A 173 3.08 1.95 1.82
N GLN A 174 2.93 2.70 0.75
CA GLN A 174 1.79 3.56 0.50
C GLN A 174 1.24 3.24 -0.89
N PHE A 175 -0.07 3.26 -0.99
CA PHE A 175 -0.77 3.03 -2.25
C PHE A 175 -1.86 4.08 -2.40
N ILE A 176 -1.77 4.89 -3.45
CA ILE A 176 -2.88 5.75 -3.83
C ILE A 176 -4.08 4.89 -4.23
N MET A 177 -5.28 5.33 -3.92
CA MET A 177 -6.53 4.70 -4.35
C MET A 177 -7.46 5.72 -4.99
N GLY A 178 -8.13 5.29 -6.04
CA GLY A 178 -9.03 6.12 -6.81
C GLY A 178 -9.41 5.45 -8.11
N TYR A 179 -9.92 6.22 -9.03
CA TYR A 179 -10.32 5.70 -10.33
C TYR A 179 -9.13 5.67 -11.30
N PHE A 180 -9.01 4.53 -11.96
CA PHE A 180 -8.25 4.35 -13.19
C PHE A 180 -9.22 4.51 -14.36
N VAL A 181 -8.83 5.22 -15.39
CA VAL A 181 -9.68 5.51 -16.56
C VAL A 181 -9.11 4.84 -17.82
N ASN A 182 -10.00 4.26 -18.62
CA ASN A 182 -9.70 3.77 -19.97
C ASN A 182 -10.06 4.85 -20.98
N ARG A 183 -9.07 5.60 -21.44
CA ARG A 183 -9.25 6.77 -22.35
C ARG A 183 -9.80 6.35 -23.72
N ASP A 184 -9.40 5.18 -24.23
CA ASP A 184 -9.84 4.69 -25.54
C ASP A 184 -11.36 4.45 -25.60
N LEU A 185 -11.98 4.00 -24.47
CA LEU A 185 -13.43 3.84 -24.41
C LEU A 185 -14.17 5.18 -24.48
N TYR A 186 -13.64 6.22 -23.85
CA TYR A 186 -14.22 7.57 -23.93
C TYR A 186 -14.06 8.17 -25.32
N GLU A 187 -12.88 8.04 -25.93
CA GLU A 187 -12.65 8.47 -27.31
C GLU A 187 -13.58 7.75 -28.28
N ALA A 188 -13.73 6.43 -28.18
CA ALA A 188 -14.63 5.64 -29.03
C ALA A 188 -16.11 6.02 -28.87
N ALA A 189 -16.50 6.55 -27.71
CA ALA A 189 -17.82 7.08 -27.41
C ALA A 189 -17.99 8.55 -27.77
N ASN A 190 -16.94 9.24 -28.22
CA ASN A 190 -16.86 10.68 -28.44
C ASN A 190 -17.22 11.48 -27.18
N LEU A 191 -16.64 11.05 -26.04
CA LEU A 191 -16.76 11.66 -24.72
C LEU A 191 -15.36 12.08 -24.24
N ASP A 192 -15.31 13.12 -23.41
CA ASP A 192 -14.09 13.50 -22.70
C ASP A 192 -13.84 12.52 -21.55
N ALA A 193 -12.64 11.96 -21.46
CA ALA A 193 -12.22 11.15 -20.33
C ALA A 193 -11.93 12.05 -19.11
N PRO A 194 -12.28 11.64 -17.89
CA PRO A 194 -11.89 12.38 -16.70
C PRO A 194 -10.37 12.55 -16.58
N GLU A 195 -9.93 13.73 -16.10
CA GLU A 195 -8.55 14.03 -15.72
C GLU A 195 -8.43 14.07 -14.18
N TYR A 196 -7.23 14.21 -13.61
CA TYR A 196 -7.03 14.13 -12.16
C TYR A 196 -7.84 15.15 -11.34
N ASP A 197 -8.11 16.32 -11.87
CA ASP A 197 -8.85 17.40 -11.22
C ASP A 197 -10.36 17.45 -11.57
N PHE A 198 -10.89 16.37 -12.12
CA PHE A 198 -12.28 16.29 -12.55
C PHE A 198 -13.27 16.61 -11.43
N THR A 199 -14.39 17.20 -11.82
CA THR A 199 -15.48 17.59 -10.94
C THR A 199 -16.46 16.44 -10.70
N LEU A 200 -17.37 16.62 -9.72
CA LEU A 200 -18.46 15.67 -9.49
C LEU A 200 -19.44 15.59 -10.67
N ASP A 201 -19.66 16.69 -11.39
CA ASP A 201 -20.51 16.69 -12.57
C ASP A 201 -19.86 15.94 -13.72
N GLU A 202 -18.54 16.08 -13.92
CA GLU A 202 -17.78 15.30 -14.90
C GLU A 202 -17.74 13.81 -14.54
N PHE A 203 -17.61 13.46 -13.24
CA PHE A 203 -17.75 12.08 -12.80
C PHE A 203 -19.10 11.49 -13.21
N ASN A 204 -20.18 12.21 -12.94
CA ASN A 204 -21.52 11.76 -13.29
C ASN A 204 -21.71 11.62 -14.79
N ALA A 205 -21.24 12.60 -15.57
CA ALA A 205 -21.30 12.58 -17.03
C ALA A 205 -20.49 11.40 -17.60
N ALA A 206 -19.28 11.16 -17.06
CA ALA A 206 -18.42 10.05 -17.48
C ALA A 206 -19.07 8.68 -17.21
N VAL A 207 -19.65 8.48 -16.02
CA VAL A 207 -20.30 7.23 -15.62
C VAL A 207 -21.56 6.99 -16.48
N THR A 208 -22.43 7.98 -16.59
CA THR A 208 -23.71 7.79 -17.29
C THR A 208 -23.55 7.77 -18.81
N GLY A 209 -22.66 8.62 -19.36
CA GLY A 209 -22.45 8.75 -20.79
C GLY A 209 -21.84 7.53 -21.46
N LEU A 210 -20.94 6.84 -20.75
CA LEU A 210 -20.26 5.64 -21.28
C LEU A 210 -21.08 4.36 -21.12
N HIS A 211 -22.06 4.34 -20.20
CA HIS A 211 -22.81 3.15 -19.83
C HIS A 211 -23.65 2.60 -21.00
N ASN A 212 -23.27 1.44 -21.52
CA ASN A 212 -23.96 0.75 -22.61
C ASN A 212 -23.86 -0.77 -22.43
N PRO A 213 -24.67 -1.37 -21.54
CA PRO A 213 -24.59 -2.81 -21.25
C PRO A 213 -24.96 -3.70 -22.42
N SER A 214 -25.70 -3.21 -23.43
CA SER A 214 -25.96 -3.95 -24.64
C SER A 214 -24.73 -4.13 -25.55
N ARG A 215 -23.71 -3.30 -25.35
CA ARG A 215 -22.40 -3.41 -26.00
C ARG A 215 -21.31 -3.94 -25.05
N GLY A 216 -21.65 -4.37 -23.84
CA GLY A 216 -20.72 -4.86 -22.86
C GLY A 216 -19.82 -3.76 -22.30
N VAL A 217 -20.32 -2.53 -22.11
CA VAL A 217 -19.54 -1.41 -21.57
C VAL A 217 -20.28 -0.76 -20.39
N LEU A 218 -19.57 -0.56 -19.29
CA LEU A 218 -20.02 0.15 -18.10
C LEU A 218 -19.26 1.47 -17.94
N GLY A 219 -19.92 2.46 -17.32
CA GLY A 219 -19.25 3.69 -16.90
C GLY A 219 -18.41 3.49 -15.65
N LEU A 220 -18.90 2.65 -14.71
CA LEU A 220 -18.28 2.40 -13.40
C LEU A 220 -18.28 0.91 -13.10
N ASP A 221 -17.20 0.39 -12.50
CA ASP A 221 -17.09 -1.02 -12.12
C ASP A 221 -17.98 -1.38 -10.93
N GLU A 222 -17.81 -0.68 -9.80
CA GLU A 222 -18.50 -0.91 -8.54
C GLU A 222 -18.89 0.42 -7.87
N VAL A 223 -19.99 0.42 -7.13
CA VAL A 223 -20.49 1.64 -6.47
C VAL A 223 -20.09 1.76 -5.01
N GLU A 224 -19.58 0.69 -4.42
CA GLU A 224 -19.34 0.56 -3.00
C GLU A 224 -18.35 1.61 -2.46
N PHE A 225 -17.30 1.90 -3.23
CA PHE A 225 -16.26 2.86 -2.85
C PHE A 225 -16.71 4.33 -2.90
N VAL A 226 -17.77 4.63 -3.63
CA VAL A 226 -18.38 5.97 -3.63
C VAL A 226 -18.77 6.37 -2.20
N MET A 227 -19.24 5.42 -1.39
CA MET A 227 -19.58 5.67 0.01
C MET A 227 -18.38 6.10 0.86
N GLY A 228 -17.16 5.74 0.44
CA GLY A 228 -15.92 6.13 1.12
C GLY A 228 -15.54 7.59 0.90
N TRP A 229 -15.51 8.04 -0.34
CA TRP A 229 -14.97 9.35 -0.72
C TRP A 229 -16.02 10.45 -0.91
N TYR A 230 -17.26 10.11 -1.29
CA TYR A 230 -18.29 11.08 -1.65
C TYR A 230 -18.66 12.05 -0.51
N PRO A 231 -18.73 11.62 0.78
CA PRO A 231 -18.96 12.56 1.88
C PRO A 231 -17.93 13.70 1.95
N HIS A 232 -16.65 13.40 1.65
CA HIS A 232 -15.58 14.39 1.62
C HIS A 232 -15.78 15.44 0.51
N VAL A 233 -16.20 15.01 -0.67
CA VAL A 233 -16.46 15.93 -1.80
C VAL A 233 -17.59 16.89 -1.48
N LEU A 234 -18.60 16.47 -0.72
CA LEU A 234 -19.70 17.31 -0.28
C LEU A 234 -19.35 18.22 0.92
N ASP A 235 -18.52 17.71 1.84
CA ASP A 235 -18.03 18.44 3.02
C ASP A 235 -16.58 18.04 3.31
N ASN A 236 -15.64 18.89 2.97
CA ASN A 236 -14.20 18.62 3.09
C ASN A 236 -13.69 18.47 4.54
N LYS A 237 -14.52 18.69 5.55
CA LYS A 237 -14.20 18.39 6.95
C LYS A 237 -14.32 16.89 7.25
N LEU A 238 -15.10 16.18 6.43
CA LEU A 238 -15.25 14.74 6.51
C LEU A 238 -14.11 14.08 5.74
N GLN A 239 -13.59 13.00 6.26
CA GLN A 239 -12.60 12.16 5.63
C GLN A 239 -13.28 10.89 5.08
N TRP A 240 -12.51 9.85 4.84
CA TRP A 240 -13.00 8.57 4.36
C TRP A 240 -14.20 8.07 5.17
N PHE A 241 -15.27 7.71 4.47
CA PHE A 241 -16.52 7.19 5.05
C PHE A 241 -17.14 8.11 6.14
N SER A 242 -17.06 9.42 5.93
CA SER A 242 -17.54 10.49 6.83
C SER A 242 -16.89 10.54 8.23
N PHE A 243 -15.68 9.99 8.37
CA PHE A 243 -14.88 10.14 9.57
C PHE A 243 -14.30 11.56 9.64
N ASP A 244 -14.40 12.27 10.76
CA ASP A 244 -13.87 13.63 10.91
C ASP A 244 -12.50 13.70 11.61
N GLY A 245 -11.88 12.54 11.80
CA GLY A 245 -10.65 12.39 12.57
C GLY A 245 -10.88 11.95 14.02
N VAL A 246 -12.12 12.08 14.50
CA VAL A 246 -12.52 11.69 15.86
C VAL A 246 -13.75 10.78 15.84
N HIS A 247 -14.79 11.16 15.12
CA HIS A 247 -16.07 10.48 15.09
C HIS A 247 -16.55 10.18 13.66
N MET A 248 -17.48 9.25 13.55
CA MET A 248 -18.23 8.98 12.33
C MET A 248 -19.44 9.93 12.28
N ASN A 249 -19.73 10.51 11.12
CA ASN A 249 -20.80 11.46 10.90
C ASN A 249 -21.90 10.86 10.00
N TYR A 250 -22.43 9.72 10.40
CA TYR A 250 -23.44 8.95 9.65
C TYR A 250 -24.80 9.63 9.53
N ASN A 251 -25.09 10.58 10.41
CA ASN A 251 -26.31 11.37 10.40
C ASN A 251 -26.14 12.73 9.71
N SER A 252 -24.95 13.04 9.18
CA SER A 252 -24.70 14.28 8.42
C SER A 252 -25.52 14.32 7.11
N ALA A 253 -25.80 15.52 6.61
CA ALA A 253 -26.44 15.69 5.30
C ALA A 253 -25.57 15.04 4.20
N ALA A 254 -24.25 15.26 4.23
CA ALA A 254 -23.33 14.71 3.25
C ALA A 254 -23.37 13.18 3.19
N PHE A 255 -23.44 12.48 4.34
CA PHE A 255 -23.50 11.02 4.32
C PHE A 255 -24.86 10.48 3.87
N LYS A 256 -25.97 11.15 4.23
CA LYS A 256 -27.31 10.80 3.73
C LYS A 256 -27.42 10.97 2.22
N ASP A 257 -26.88 12.07 1.69
CA ASP A 257 -26.82 12.31 0.25
C ASP A 257 -25.94 11.24 -0.45
N THR A 258 -24.85 10.81 0.21
CA THR A 258 -23.99 9.72 -0.27
C THR A 258 -24.77 8.41 -0.41
N VAL A 259 -25.56 8.03 0.60
CA VAL A 259 -26.39 6.83 0.56
C VAL A 259 -27.39 6.87 -0.60
N ALA A 260 -28.05 8.01 -0.81
CA ALA A 260 -28.96 8.22 -1.94
C ALA A 260 -28.20 8.12 -3.28
N ARG A 261 -27.01 8.71 -3.35
CA ARG A 261 -26.18 8.70 -4.55
C ARG A 261 -25.69 7.31 -4.94
N VAL A 262 -25.29 6.50 -3.98
CA VAL A 262 -24.92 5.10 -4.20
C VAL A 262 -26.07 4.31 -4.83
N ALA A 263 -27.31 4.52 -4.34
CA ALA A 263 -28.49 3.89 -4.93
C ALA A 263 -28.73 4.35 -6.37
N GLU A 264 -28.55 5.63 -6.69
CA GLU A 264 -28.69 6.17 -8.05
C GLU A 264 -27.64 5.66 -9.02
N LEU A 265 -26.39 5.46 -8.55
CA LEU A 265 -25.28 4.99 -9.39
C LEU A 265 -25.26 3.48 -9.60
N LYS A 266 -25.88 2.70 -8.71
CA LYS A 266 -25.89 1.23 -8.77
C LYS A 266 -26.28 0.67 -10.14
N PRO A 267 -27.31 1.20 -10.88
CA PRO A 267 -27.66 0.72 -12.21
C PRO A 267 -26.55 0.83 -13.25
N TYR A 268 -25.55 1.68 -13.05
CA TYR A 268 -24.43 1.94 -13.97
C TYR A 268 -23.22 1.05 -13.72
N THR A 269 -23.31 0.11 -12.77
CA THR A 269 -22.23 -0.77 -12.32
C THR A 269 -22.53 -2.23 -12.60
N TRP A 270 -21.55 -3.11 -12.37
CA TRP A 270 -21.71 -4.57 -12.48
C TRP A 270 -22.85 -5.11 -11.60
N GLN A 271 -23.02 -4.56 -10.39
CA GLN A 271 -24.06 -4.98 -9.46
C GLN A 271 -25.47 -4.64 -9.94
N GLY A 272 -25.61 -3.63 -10.80
CA GLY A 272 -26.90 -3.23 -11.39
C GLY A 272 -27.33 -4.02 -12.63
N LEU A 273 -26.44 -4.86 -13.20
CA LEU A 273 -26.74 -5.63 -14.40
C LEU A 273 -27.68 -6.80 -14.11
N THR A 274 -28.63 -7.02 -15.03
CA THR A 274 -29.41 -8.28 -15.07
C THR A 274 -28.54 -9.43 -15.63
N ASP A 275 -28.96 -10.68 -15.41
CA ASP A 275 -28.23 -11.83 -15.95
C ASP A 275 -28.22 -11.84 -17.48
N GLU A 276 -29.27 -11.32 -18.13
CA GLU A 276 -29.34 -11.16 -19.59
C GLU A 276 -28.34 -10.12 -20.10
N GLN A 277 -28.07 -9.05 -19.32
CA GLN A 277 -27.10 -8.03 -19.69
C GLN A 277 -25.67 -8.55 -19.51
N LYS A 278 -25.40 -9.33 -18.47
CA LYS A 278 -24.06 -9.89 -18.19
C LYS A 278 -23.53 -10.77 -19.31
N VAL A 279 -24.38 -11.39 -20.10
CA VAL A 279 -23.94 -12.22 -21.26
C VAL A 279 -23.25 -11.41 -22.37
N ASN A 280 -23.41 -10.09 -22.37
CA ASN A 280 -22.74 -9.20 -23.34
C ASN A 280 -21.29 -8.89 -22.95
N PHE A 281 -20.85 -9.26 -21.75
CA PHE A 281 -19.51 -9.03 -21.23
C PHE A 281 -18.66 -10.31 -21.36
N LYS A 282 -17.36 -10.13 -21.59
CA LYS A 282 -16.36 -11.21 -21.54
C LYS A 282 -15.97 -11.52 -20.09
N SER A 283 -16.07 -10.50 -19.22
CA SER A 283 -15.71 -10.58 -17.82
C SER A 283 -16.70 -11.42 -17.02
N ALA A 284 -16.17 -12.25 -16.11
CA ALA A 284 -16.97 -13.03 -15.16
C ALA A 284 -17.32 -12.23 -13.89
N GLY A 285 -16.69 -11.07 -13.68
CA GLY A 285 -16.91 -10.20 -12.52
C GLY A 285 -16.28 -8.83 -12.69
N PRO A 286 -16.53 -7.89 -11.75
CA PRO A 286 -16.08 -6.51 -11.88
C PRO A 286 -14.56 -6.37 -11.95
N TRP A 287 -13.80 -7.27 -11.32
CA TRP A 287 -12.33 -7.24 -11.30
C TRP A 287 -11.66 -7.46 -12.66
N GLU A 288 -12.38 -8.02 -13.67
CA GLU A 288 -11.84 -8.28 -15.00
C GLU A 288 -12.19 -7.17 -16.00
N LEU A 289 -13.22 -6.35 -15.72
CA LEU A 289 -13.80 -5.38 -16.65
C LEU A 289 -12.77 -4.43 -17.26
N PHE A 290 -11.85 -3.92 -16.45
CA PHE A 290 -10.91 -2.89 -16.90
C PHE A 290 -9.93 -3.41 -17.94
N LEU A 291 -9.28 -4.53 -17.67
CA LEU A 291 -8.34 -5.14 -18.62
C LEU A 291 -9.02 -5.73 -19.84
N ASN A 292 -10.29 -6.12 -19.74
CA ASN A 292 -11.11 -6.54 -20.86
C ASN A 292 -11.70 -5.36 -21.69
N GLN A 293 -11.43 -4.13 -21.28
CA GLN A 293 -11.94 -2.90 -21.90
C GLN A 293 -13.48 -2.83 -21.90
N GLU A 294 -14.08 -3.16 -20.77
CA GLU A 294 -15.52 -3.22 -20.56
C GLU A 294 -16.03 -2.23 -19.51
N VAL A 295 -15.12 -1.39 -18.98
CA VAL A 295 -15.47 -0.30 -18.05
C VAL A 295 -14.59 0.92 -18.28
N GLY A 296 -15.21 2.11 -18.21
CA GLY A 296 -14.51 3.38 -18.34
C GLY A 296 -13.70 3.76 -17.11
N MET A 297 -14.31 3.62 -15.93
CA MET A 297 -13.69 3.95 -14.64
C MET A 297 -13.67 2.73 -13.72
N ARG A 298 -12.47 2.37 -13.25
CA ARG A 298 -12.27 1.30 -12.27
C ARG A 298 -11.71 1.87 -10.97
N TRP A 299 -12.36 1.56 -9.85
CA TRP A 299 -11.78 1.82 -8.54
C TRP A 299 -10.70 0.79 -8.22
N GLU A 300 -9.47 1.26 -7.94
CA GLU A 300 -8.37 0.35 -7.61
C GLU A 300 -7.26 1.08 -6.82
N GLY A 301 -6.37 0.30 -6.21
CA GLY A 301 -5.19 0.81 -5.54
C GLY A 301 -3.93 0.75 -6.39
N GLY A 302 -2.94 1.54 -5.99
CA GLY A 302 -1.63 1.62 -6.66
C GLY A 302 -0.86 0.29 -6.74
N TRP A 303 -1.25 -0.73 -5.97
CA TRP A 303 -0.72 -2.11 -6.10
C TRP A 303 -1.08 -2.76 -7.45
N ALA A 304 -2.14 -2.32 -8.12
CA ALA A 304 -2.52 -2.83 -9.43
C ALA A 304 -1.75 -2.17 -10.58
N ILE A 305 -1.07 -1.05 -10.37
CA ILE A 305 -0.33 -0.32 -11.42
C ILE A 305 0.63 -1.23 -12.19
N PRO A 306 1.46 -2.09 -11.55
CA PRO A 306 2.32 -3.00 -12.29
C PRO A 306 1.57 -3.93 -13.23
N GLN A 307 0.45 -4.50 -12.78
CA GLN A 307 -0.38 -5.39 -13.58
C GLN A 307 -1.07 -4.64 -14.73
N ILE A 308 -1.62 -3.45 -14.46
CA ILE A 308 -2.26 -2.62 -15.49
C ILE A 308 -1.22 -2.22 -16.54
N ALA A 309 -0.07 -1.70 -16.13
CA ALA A 309 1.00 -1.28 -17.06
C ALA A 309 1.53 -2.42 -17.93
N GLN A 310 1.55 -3.66 -17.42
CA GLN A 310 2.00 -4.83 -18.16
C GLN A 310 0.95 -5.38 -19.14
N ASN A 311 -0.34 -5.30 -18.79
CA ASN A 311 -1.40 -6.02 -19.51
C ASN A 311 -2.37 -5.12 -20.25
N ALA A 312 -2.48 -3.84 -19.93
CA ALA A 312 -3.35 -2.91 -20.65
C ALA A 312 -2.80 -2.66 -22.07
N THR A 313 -3.65 -2.87 -23.07
CA THR A 313 -3.35 -2.62 -24.49
C THR A 313 -4.01 -1.34 -25.00
N PHE A 314 -4.46 -0.50 -24.09
CA PHE A 314 -5.19 0.76 -24.32
C PHE A 314 -4.54 1.90 -23.50
N ASP A 315 -4.84 3.14 -23.83
CA ASP A 315 -4.40 4.28 -23.04
C ASP A 315 -5.21 4.38 -21.74
N TRP A 316 -4.48 4.45 -20.64
CA TRP A 316 -5.06 4.55 -19.30
C TRP A 316 -4.33 5.59 -18.47
N ASP A 317 -4.99 6.12 -17.46
CA ASP A 317 -4.37 6.94 -16.42
C ASP A 317 -5.04 6.72 -15.07
N PHE A 318 -4.43 7.23 -14.01
CA PHE A 318 -5.02 7.36 -12.69
C PHE A 318 -5.61 8.76 -12.54
N VAL A 319 -6.85 8.88 -12.15
CA VAL A 319 -7.52 10.18 -12.03
C VAL A 319 -7.99 10.51 -10.60
N GLY A 320 -7.76 9.60 -9.65
CA GLY A 320 -8.14 9.82 -8.25
C GLY A 320 -9.65 9.83 -8.02
N ILE A 321 -10.13 10.82 -7.27
CA ILE A 321 -11.53 11.10 -6.98
C ILE A 321 -11.87 12.54 -7.36
N PRO A 322 -13.17 12.90 -7.52
CA PRO A 322 -13.56 14.27 -7.86
C PRO A 322 -12.96 15.31 -6.90
N GLY A 323 -12.52 16.43 -7.49
CA GLY A 323 -11.92 17.54 -6.74
C GLY A 323 -10.41 17.52 -6.63
N GLY A 324 -9.70 16.76 -7.48
CA GLY A 324 -8.23 16.72 -7.52
C GLY A 324 -7.63 16.06 -6.27
N ASN A 325 -8.19 14.96 -5.84
CA ASN A 325 -7.76 14.24 -4.65
C ASN A 325 -7.73 12.72 -4.88
N GLN A 326 -7.31 11.95 -3.89
CA GLN A 326 -7.30 10.49 -3.87
C GLN A 326 -7.45 9.96 -2.45
N ALA A 327 -7.73 8.68 -2.30
CA ALA A 327 -7.52 7.99 -1.05
C ALA A 327 -6.10 7.40 -0.99
N ILE A 328 -5.65 7.02 0.21
CA ILE A 328 -4.35 6.37 0.44
C ILE A 328 -4.51 5.21 1.40
N VAL A 329 -3.90 4.09 1.04
CA VAL A 329 -3.74 2.91 1.91
C VAL A 329 -2.29 2.84 2.34
N MET A 330 -2.08 2.49 3.60
CA MET A 330 -0.76 2.32 4.20
C MET A 330 -0.59 0.89 4.71
N ASP A 331 0.54 0.29 4.36
CA ASP A 331 1.07 -0.86 5.06
C ASP A 331 2.07 -0.40 6.12
N ILE A 332 2.13 -1.13 7.22
CA ILE A 332 2.88 -0.73 8.41
C ILE A 332 3.75 -1.90 8.84
N ILE A 333 5.01 -1.62 9.16
CA ILE A 333 5.88 -2.51 9.91
C ILE A 333 6.05 -1.96 11.31
N VAL A 334 6.06 -2.86 12.29
CA VAL A 334 6.26 -2.53 13.70
C VAL A 334 7.45 -3.29 14.27
N VAL A 335 8.02 -2.73 15.34
CA VAL A 335 9.08 -3.34 16.14
C VAL A 335 8.49 -3.81 17.45
N SER A 336 8.77 -5.07 17.81
CA SER A 336 8.34 -5.64 19.08
C SER A 336 9.03 -4.97 20.25
N LYS A 337 8.27 -4.71 21.32
CA LYS A 337 8.84 -4.23 22.61
C LYS A 337 9.83 -5.23 23.23
N THR A 338 9.76 -6.50 22.84
CA THR A 338 10.63 -7.56 23.34
C THR A 338 11.88 -7.79 22.50
N ALA A 339 12.09 -7.01 21.43
CA ALA A 339 13.29 -7.09 20.60
C ALA A 339 14.53 -6.84 21.46
N SER A 340 15.51 -7.75 21.38
CA SER A 340 16.69 -7.76 22.26
C SER A 340 17.69 -6.63 21.98
N ASN A 341 17.70 -6.09 20.76
CA ASN A 341 18.54 -4.99 20.31
C ASN A 341 17.69 -4.01 19.50
N LEU A 342 17.11 -3.04 20.19
CA LEU A 342 16.17 -2.09 19.59
C LEU A 342 16.78 -1.29 18.43
N GLU A 343 18.05 -0.85 18.57
CA GLU A 343 18.73 -0.06 17.53
C GLU A 343 18.90 -0.88 16.23
N GLU A 344 19.50 -2.08 16.32
CA GLU A 344 19.70 -2.92 15.11
C GLU A 344 18.35 -3.38 14.53
N THR A 345 17.35 -3.61 15.37
CA THR A 345 16.00 -3.98 14.92
C THR A 345 15.34 -2.81 14.19
N TYR A 346 15.49 -1.58 14.70
CA TYR A 346 15.02 -0.37 14.02
C TYR A 346 15.72 -0.17 12.65
N GLN A 347 17.04 -0.34 12.58
CA GLN A 347 17.78 -0.18 11.32
C GLN A 347 17.30 -1.18 10.25
N PHE A 348 17.02 -2.42 10.64
CA PHE A 348 16.41 -3.39 9.72
C PHE A 348 14.97 -3.01 9.35
N ALA A 349 14.13 -2.65 10.31
CA ALA A 349 12.76 -2.21 10.05
C ALA A 349 12.73 -0.96 9.15
N ARG A 350 13.59 0.01 9.39
CA ARG A 350 13.80 1.19 8.55
C ARG A 350 14.15 0.84 7.12
N TRP A 351 15.10 -0.10 6.92
CA TRP A 351 15.47 -0.60 5.60
C TRP A 351 14.27 -1.22 4.87
N MET A 352 13.49 -2.03 5.54
CA MET A 352 12.31 -2.67 4.94
C MET A 352 11.14 -1.72 4.69
N THR A 353 11.20 -0.47 5.18
CA THR A 353 10.09 0.49 5.12
C THR A 353 10.41 1.71 4.26
N PHE A 354 11.01 2.74 4.82
CA PHE A 354 11.08 4.07 4.23
C PHE A 354 12.49 4.54 3.86
N ALA A 355 13.55 3.77 4.13
CA ALA A 355 14.91 4.20 3.80
C ALA A 355 15.04 4.44 2.29
N ARG A 356 15.45 5.65 1.88
CA ARG A 356 15.65 5.99 0.46
C ARG A 356 16.66 5.09 -0.24
N THR A 357 17.74 4.73 0.47
CA THR A 357 18.73 3.80 -0.04
C THR A 357 18.19 2.40 -0.30
N ALA A 358 17.23 1.95 0.53
CA ALA A 358 16.55 0.68 0.32
C ALA A 358 15.58 0.76 -0.86
N TYR A 359 14.88 1.88 -1.05
CA TYR A 359 14.04 2.07 -2.23
C TYR A 359 14.87 2.09 -3.52
N ALA A 360 16.01 2.78 -3.54
CA ALA A 360 16.93 2.76 -4.68
C ALA A 360 17.40 1.32 -4.97
N LYS A 361 17.69 0.51 -3.93
CA LYS A 361 18.07 -0.91 -4.09
C LYS A 361 16.89 -1.76 -4.59
N GLU A 362 15.65 -1.47 -4.15
CA GLU A 362 14.45 -2.14 -4.68
C GLU A 362 14.30 -1.91 -6.19
N VAL A 363 14.50 -0.66 -6.64
CA VAL A 363 14.47 -0.30 -8.06
C VAL A 363 15.56 -1.01 -8.86
N GLU A 364 16.78 -1.10 -8.33
CA GLU A 364 17.88 -1.87 -8.93
C GLU A 364 17.50 -3.36 -9.09
N LEU A 365 17.02 -3.98 -8.01
CA LEU A 365 16.59 -5.38 -8.01
C LEU A 365 15.42 -5.63 -8.96
N ALA A 366 14.45 -4.71 -9.04
CA ALA A 366 13.37 -4.80 -10.00
C ALA A 366 13.87 -4.85 -11.43
N ARG A 367 14.85 -4.00 -11.80
CA ARG A 367 15.49 -4.03 -13.13
C ARG A 367 16.23 -5.32 -13.40
N GLU A 368 17.01 -5.84 -12.43
CA GLU A 368 17.71 -7.12 -12.55
C GLU A 368 16.75 -8.28 -12.79
N MET A 369 15.56 -8.21 -12.19
CA MET A 369 14.50 -9.21 -12.34
C MET A 369 13.66 -9.04 -13.62
N GLY A 370 13.89 -7.99 -14.41
CA GLY A 370 13.02 -7.62 -15.54
C GLY A 370 11.58 -7.29 -15.09
N SER A 371 11.43 -6.77 -13.88
CA SER A 371 10.17 -6.40 -13.25
C SER A 371 10.10 -4.89 -12.95
N VAL A 372 9.10 -4.48 -12.20
CA VAL A 372 8.91 -3.09 -11.73
C VAL A 372 8.95 -3.06 -10.21
N PRO A 373 9.19 -1.88 -9.59
CA PRO A 373 9.12 -1.73 -8.13
C PRO A 373 7.76 -2.18 -7.61
N SER A 374 7.76 -2.86 -6.46
CA SER A 374 6.54 -3.42 -5.85
C SER A 374 5.64 -2.37 -5.20
N LYS A 375 6.20 -1.20 -4.92
CA LYS A 375 5.52 -0.08 -4.23
C LYS A 375 6.06 1.27 -4.70
N MET A 376 5.32 2.33 -4.40
CA MET A 376 5.82 3.70 -4.46
C MET A 376 6.82 3.96 -3.33
N PRO A 377 7.74 4.95 -3.46
CA PRO A 377 8.61 5.34 -2.36
C PRO A 377 7.76 5.86 -1.19
N VAL A 378 8.15 5.52 0.04
CA VAL A 378 7.47 6.00 1.26
C VAL A 378 8.04 7.35 1.69
N ALA A 379 9.36 7.50 1.70
CA ALA A 379 10.02 8.80 1.83
C ALA A 379 10.03 9.50 0.46
N ILE A 380 9.38 10.65 0.37
CA ILE A 380 9.14 11.38 -0.89
C ILE A 380 10.16 12.49 -1.05
N ASP A 381 11.04 12.33 -2.03
CA ASP A 381 11.94 13.38 -2.50
C ASP A 381 12.07 13.33 -4.03
N THR A 382 12.78 14.29 -4.59
CA THR A 382 12.97 14.39 -6.05
C THR A 382 13.63 13.14 -6.63
N GLU A 383 14.60 12.55 -5.93
CA GLU A 383 15.34 11.38 -6.39
C GLU A 383 14.46 10.12 -6.38
N SER A 384 13.78 9.84 -5.26
CA SER A 384 12.88 8.70 -5.12
C SER A 384 11.73 8.75 -6.13
N LEU A 385 11.14 9.93 -6.36
CA LEU A 385 10.12 10.13 -7.37
C LEU A 385 10.66 9.95 -8.79
N ALA A 386 11.88 10.42 -9.08
CA ALA A 386 12.50 10.23 -10.39
C ALA A 386 12.77 8.74 -10.67
N LEU A 387 13.12 7.95 -9.66
CA LEU A 387 13.28 6.49 -9.79
C LEU A 387 11.93 5.81 -10.11
N TYR A 388 10.86 6.20 -9.45
CA TYR A 388 9.53 5.64 -9.68
C TYR A 388 8.99 5.98 -11.08
N ARG A 389 9.13 7.24 -11.51
CA ARG A 389 8.68 7.72 -12.82
C ARG A 389 9.34 7.06 -14.02
N GLN A 390 10.49 6.41 -13.84
CA GLN A 390 11.11 5.63 -14.91
C GLN A 390 10.29 4.40 -15.33
N PHE A 391 9.35 3.98 -14.49
CA PHE A 391 8.46 2.84 -14.76
C PHE A 391 7.02 3.30 -15.02
N PHE A 392 6.59 4.37 -14.35
CA PHE A 392 5.19 4.80 -14.33
C PHE A 392 5.14 6.32 -14.45
N ASP A 393 5.18 6.83 -15.70
CA ASP A 393 5.09 8.25 -16.01
C ASP A 393 3.75 8.55 -16.68
N LYS A 394 2.73 8.80 -15.86
CA LYS A 394 1.39 9.16 -16.28
C LYS A 394 1.00 10.50 -15.63
N PRO A 395 0.31 11.40 -16.34
CA PRO A 395 -0.06 12.73 -15.81
C PRO A 395 -0.81 12.66 -14.48
N GLY A 396 -1.83 11.83 -14.39
CA GLY A 396 -2.64 11.70 -13.18
C GLY A 396 -1.89 11.04 -12.02
N LEU A 397 -1.02 10.04 -12.29
CA LEU A 397 -0.12 9.49 -11.26
C LEU A 397 0.82 10.56 -10.72
N ASN A 398 1.38 11.40 -11.59
CA ASN A 398 2.27 12.48 -11.18
C ASN A 398 1.55 13.53 -10.34
N ALA A 399 0.32 13.88 -10.70
CA ALA A 399 -0.53 14.79 -9.91
C ALA A 399 -0.86 14.22 -8.53
N ALA A 400 -1.25 12.95 -8.46
CA ALA A 400 -1.50 12.27 -7.20
C ALA A 400 -0.28 12.23 -6.27
N LEU A 401 0.91 11.91 -6.82
CA LEU A 401 2.16 11.92 -6.06
C LEU A 401 2.55 13.32 -5.54
N ALA A 402 2.17 14.37 -6.24
CA ALA A 402 2.39 15.75 -5.79
C ALA A 402 1.40 16.20 -4.69
N ASN A 403 0.31 15.45 -4.48
CA ASN A 403 -0.80 15.79 -3.57
C ASN A 403 -1.02 14.79 -2.42
N LEU A 404 -0.02 14.00 -2.06
CA LEU A 404 -0.15 12.90 -1.09
C LEU A 404 -0.62 13.36 0.30
N ASP A 405 -0.17 14.52 0.78
CA ASP A 405 -0.54 15.03 2.10
C ASP A 405 -2.03 15.41 2.24
N ASN A 406 -2.73 15.60 1.14
CA ASN A 406 -4.17 15.88 1.12
C ASN A 406 -5.03 14.60 0.95
N SER A 407 -4.40 13.43 0.81
CA SER A 407 -5.12 12.17 0.59
C SER A 407 -6.04 11.81 1.74
N LEU A 408 -7.18 11.21 1.41
CA LEU A 408 -8.06 10.58 2.39
C LEU A 408 -7.45 9.27 2.88
N VAL A 409 -7.32 9.08 4.17
CA VAL A 409 -6.82 7.81 4.72
C VAL A 409 -7.90 6.74 4.65
N GLU A 410 -7.76 5.78 3.74
CA GLU A 410 -8.68 4.64 3.63
C GLU A 410 -8.40 3.58 4.72
N SER A 411 -7.15 3.35 5.06
CA SER A 411 -6.70 2.31 6.00
C SER A 411 -7.09 2.54 7.47
N LEU A 412 -8.20 3.24 7.72
CA LEU A 412 -8.71 3.53 9.07
C LEU A 412 -8.93 2.27 9.92
N ALA A 413 -9.26 1.13 9.29
CA ALA A 413 -9.39 -0.14 9.96
C ALA A 413 -8.10 -0.61 10.65
N LYS A 414 -6.95 -0.28 10.08
CA LYS A 414 -5.64 -0.58 10.65
C LYS A 414 -5.23 0.40 11.76
N LEU A 415 -5.76 1.63 11.73
CA LEU A 415 -5.23 2.78 12.46
C LEU A 415 -6.12 3.28 13.59
N VAL A 416 -7.45 3.24 13.40
CA VAL A 416 -8.40 3.88 14.31
C VAL A 416 -8.99 2.87 15.29
N PRO A 417 -8.83 3.09 16.61
CA PRO A 417 -9.41 2.20 17.61
C PRO A 417 -10.93 2.05 17.44
N GLY A 418 -11.41 0.79 17.37
CA GLY A 418 -12.84 0.50 17.26
C GLY A 418 -13.44 0.64 15.87
N TYR A 419 -12.68 1.09 14.85
CA TYR A 419 -13.22 1.35 13.51
C TYR A 419 -13.88 0.14 12.85
N ILE A 420 -13.28 -1.06 12.98
CA ILE A 420 -13.85 -2.29 12.42
C ILE A 420 -15.27 -2.53 12.96
N GLN A 421 -15.46 -2.35 14.25
CA GLN A 421 -16.77 -2.51 14.89
C GLN A 421 -17.74 -1.36 14.52
N ALA A 422 -17.23 -0.15 14.47
CA ALA A 422 -18.02 1.04 14.13
C ALA A 422 -18.48 1.05 12.66
N ARG A 423 -17.72 0.43 11.74
CA ARG A 423 -17.97 0.48 10.29
C ARG A 423 -18.56 -0.80 9.71
N TRP A 424 -18.20 -1.97 10.23
CA TRP A 424 -18.58 -3.25 9.61
C TRP A 424 -19.26 -4.24 10.55
N GLU A 425 -18.61 -4.63 11.63
CA GLU A 425 -19.00 -5.83 12.38
C GLU A 425 -19.98 -5.54 13.51
N GLY A 426 -19.94 -4.35 14.06
CA GLY A 426 -20.75 -3.98 15.22
C GLY A 426 -22.24 -4.13 14.94
N LYS A 427 -22.98 -4.53 15.96
CA LYS A 427 -24.42 -4.80 15.91
C LYS A 427 -25.19 -3.74 16.72
N PRO A 428 -25.83 -2.78 16.08
CA PRO A 428 -26.54 -1.68 16.74
C PRO A 428 -27.90 -2.08 17.35
N GLY A 429 -28.24 -3.37 17.36
CA GLY A 429 -29.53 -3.85 17.84
C GLY A 429 -30.68 -3.37 16.95
N ILE A 430 -30.54 -3.54 15.64
CA ILE A 430 -31.55 -3.18 14.62
C ILE A 430 -32.01 -4.43 13.91
N ASP A 431 -33.33 -4.55 13.76
CA ASP A 431 -33.97 -5.58 12.92
C ASP A 431 -34.48 -4.90 11.65
N ILE A 432 -34.24 -5.53 10.49
CA ILE A 432 -34.74 -5.09 9.17
C ILE A 432 -35.56 -6.24 8.57
N GLY A 433 -36.88 -6.13 8.62
CA GLY A 433 -37.77 -7.17 8.18
C GLY A 433 -37.54 -8.49 8.94
N GLU A 434 -37.15 -9.56 8.22
CA GLU A 434 -36.83 -10.86 8.81
C GLU A 434 -35.40 -10.94 9.33
N ASP A 435 -34.49 -10.07 8.86
CA ASP A 435 -33.09 -10.03 9.29
C ASP A 435 -33.00 -9.43 10.69
N LYS A 436 -32.48 -10.24 11.64
CA LYS A 436 -32.38 -9.88 13.05
C LYS A 436 -30.97 -9.44 13.43
N ASP A 437 -30.90 -8.41 14.29
CA ASP A 437 -29.66 -7.91 14.86
C ASP A 437 -28.57 -7.69 13.79
N VAL A 438 -28.94 -6.97 12.72
CA VAL A 438 -28.05 -6.73 11.57
C VAL A 438 -26.82 -5.92 11.99
N ASN A 439 -25.69 -6.16 11.34
CA ASN A 439 -24.46 -5.43 11.61
C ASN A 439 -24.36 -4.10 10.83
N MET A 440 -23.36 -3.30 11.15
CA MET A 440 -23.14 -1.99 10.51
C MET A 440 -22.91 -2.13 8.99
N TRP A 441 -22.20 -3.18 8.54
CA TRP A 441 -22.00 -3.45 7.11
C TRP A 441 -23.34 -3.61 6.38
N PHE A 442 -24.27 -4.38 6.92
CA PHE A 442 -25.61 -4.55 6.36
C PHE A 442 -26.32 -3.22 6.20
N MET A 443 -26.26 -2.37 7.24
CA MET A 443 -26.94 -1.07 7.26
C MET A 443 -26.42 -0.11 6.18
N PHE A 444 -25.16 -0.20 5.77
CA PHE A 444 -24.61 0.64 4.71
C PHE A 444 -24.76 -0.01 3.34
N PHE A 445 -24.41 -1.28 3.23
CA PHE A 445 -24.39 -2.00 1.95
C PHE A 445 -25.79 -2.20 1.35
N ARG A 446 -26.80 -2.38 2.22
CA ARG A 446 -28.19 -2.59 1.82
C ARG A 446 -29.02 -1.29 1.84
N ALA A 447 -28.43 -0.15 2.19
CA ALA A 447 -29.14 1.13 2.28
C ALA A 447 -29.78 1.57 0.96
N GLY A 448 -29.15 1.27 -0.19
CA GLY A 448 -29.65 1.57 -1.51
C GLY A 448 -30.67 0.58 -2.08
N ASP A 449 -31.01 -0.50 -1.37
CA ASP A 449 -31.92 -1.53 -1.86
C ASP A 449 -33.42 -1.20 -1.64
N GLY A 450 -33.73 -0.09 -0.95
CA GLY A 450 -35.09 0.37 -0.68
C GLY A 450 -35.86 -0.47 0.35
N ILE A 451 -35.18 -1.37 1.07
CA ILE A 451 -35.79 -2.23 2.10
C ILE A 451 -36.04 -1.49 3.44
N TYR A 452 -35.41 -0.33 3.63
CA TYR A 452 -35.62 0.58 4.73
C TYR A 452 -35.19 2.00 4.32
N LYS A 453 -35.60 3.01 5.11
CA LYS A 453 -35.15 4.40 4.94
C LYS A 453 -33.93 4.62 5.84
N TYR A 454 -32.81 4.97 5.25
CA TYR A 454 -31.57 5.19 5.98
C TYR A 454 -31.70 6.25 7.06
N GLU A 455 -32.42 7.36 6.77
CA GLU A 455 -32.61 8.49 7.66
C GLU A 455 -33.26 8.10 9.01
N ASP A 456 -34.11 7.07 9.02
CA ASP A 456 -34.78 6.59 10.22
C ASP A 456 -33.80 5.96 11.22
N TYR A 457 -32.65 5.49 10.74
CA TYR A 457 -31.64 4.80 11.53
C TYR A 457 -30.34 5.59 11.73
N ALA A 458 -30.04 6.58 10.88
CA ALA A 458 -28.80 7.32 10.88
C ALA A 458 -28.37 7.87 12.26
N PRO A 459 -29.26 8.48 13.08
CA PRO A 459 -28.90 8.94 14.43
C PRO A 459 -28.46 7.79 15.36
N LYS A 460 -29.11 6.62 15.26
CA LYS A 460 -28.79 5.45 16.08
C LYS A 460 -27.45 4.84 15.65
N LEU A 461 -27.20 4.74 14.34
CA LEU A 461 -25.95 4.23 13.80
C LEU A 461 -24.76 5.10 14.20
N GLU A 462 -24.90 6.43 14.11
CA GLU A 462 -23.87 7.39 14.52
C GLU A 462 -23.58 7.29 16.02
N THR A 463 -24.60 7.29 16.86
CA THR A 463 -24.44 7.14 18.32
C THR A 463 -23.74 5.82 18.67
N PHE A 464 -24.16 4.72 18.05
CA PHE A 464 -23.56 3.40 18.28
C PHE A 464 -22.08 3.39 17.89
N ALA A 465 -21.75 3.86 16.69
CA ALA A 465 -20.38 3.90 16.18
C ALA A 465 -19.46 4.75 17.07
N ASN A 466 -19.93 5.95 17.45
CA ASN A 466 -19.12 6.89 18.22
C ASN A 466 -18.87 6.41 19.66
N ASN A 467 -19.82 5.75 20.29
CA ASN A 467 -19.63 5.10 21.59
C ASN A 467 -18.52 4.00 21.54
N ILE A 468 -18.46 3.25 20.43
CA ILE A 468 -17.40 2.24 20.21
C ILE A 468 -16.04 2.93 20.05
N LEU A 469 -15.96 3.95 19.22
CA LEU A 469 -14.72 4.69 18.97
C LEU A 469 -14.17 5.31 20.26
N ASP A 470 -15.04 5.97 21.06
CA ASP A 470 -14.64 6.60 22.31
C ASP A 470 -14.16 5.59 23.34
N THR A 471 -14.84 4.45 23.48
CA THR A 471 -14.45 3.37 24.38
C THR A 471 -13.11 2.79 23.96
N ALA A 472 -12.94 2.43 22.69
CA ALA A 472 -11.70 1.82 22.19
C ALA A 472 -10.51 2.79 22.26
N ARG A 473 -10.73 4.09 22.01
CA ARG A 473 -9.69 5.12 22.16
C ARG A 473 -9.23 5.24 23.62
N ALA A 474 -10.18 5.30 24.55
CA ALA A 474 -9.85 5.37 25.98
C ALA A 474 -9.02 4.16 26.46
N GLU A 475 -9.28 2.95 25.91
CA GLU A 475 -8.49 1.76 26.21
C GLU A 475 -7.06 1.85 25.67
N VAL A 476 -6.87 2.35 24.45
CA VAL A 476 -5.54 2.55 23.85
C VAL A 476 -4.76 3.63 24.63
N ASP A 477 -5.39 4.75 24.96
CA ASP A 477 -4.77 5.82 25.74
C ASP A 477 -4.35 5.36 27.15
N ALA A 478 -5.16 4.51 27.78
CA ALA A 478 -4.82 3.91 29.07
C ALA A 478 -3.58 3.01 28.99
N ALA A 479 -3.41 2.27 27.91
CA ALA A 479 -2.26 1.38 27.69
C ALA A 479 -0.95 2.14 27.41
N LEU A 480 -1.01 3.41 26.99
CA LEU A 480 0.15 4.25 26.67
C LEU A 480 0.63 5.13 27.85
N ARG A 481 -0.12 5.15 28.97
CA ARG A 481 0.25 5.84 30.21
C ARG A 481 1.22 5.03 31.04
#